data_d6d1e1ac93fc7d7f6e5b70cbc7a4decb
#
_entry.id   d6d1e1ac93fc7d7f6e5b70cbc7a4decb
#
_cell.length_a   1.000
_cell.length_b   1.000
_cell.length_c   1.000
_cell.angle_alpha   90.00
_cell.angle_beta   90.00
_cell.angle_gamma   90.00
#
_symmetry.space_group_name_H-M   'P 1'
#
loop_
_entity.id
_entity.type
_entity.pdbx_description
1 polymer ?
#
loop_
_entity_poly.entity_id
_entity_poly.type
_entity_poly.pdbx_seq_one_letter_code
_entity_poly.pdbx_strand_id
1 'polypeptide(L)'
;YGFHSGIDIKNAEGTKVKAPKDGKVIFVGWQKVYGNFIMIRHGNNIISTYGHLSKAAVKKGQNVVQGEYIGNVGSSGRSTGPHLHFEVRENGKLINPLTLLN
;
A
#
# COMPACT_ATOMS: atom_id res chain seq x y z
N TYR A 1 6.90 -15.24 -7.32
CA TYR A 1 5.76 -14.52 -6.77
C TYR A 1 4.73 -14.28 -7.86
N GLY A 2 3.55 -13.83 -7.49
CA GLY A 2 2.49 -13.48 -8.42
C GLY A 2 1.57 -12.47 -7.77
N PHE A 3 0.47 -12.13 -8.45
CA PHE A 3 -0.43 -11.11 -7.90
C PHE A 3 -1.56 -11.69 -7.05
N HIS A 4 -1.56 -12.98 -6.74
CA HIS A 4 -2.60 -13.61 -5.91
C HIS A 4 -2.69 -12.98 -4.52
N SER A 5 -1.55 -12.51 -4.00
CA SER A 5 -1.48 -11.81 -2.71
C SER A 5 -0.88 -10.43 -2.87
N GLY A 6 -0.88 -9.87 -4.10
CA GLY A 6 -0.18 -8.64 -4.39
C GLY A 6 1.24 -8.89 -4.84
N ILE A 7 2.07 -7.86 -4.80
CA ILE A 7 3.50 -7.96 -5.13
C ILE A 7 4.32 -7.40 -3.97
N ASP A 8 5.51 -7.96 -3.79
CA ASP A 8 6.46 -7.50 -2.80
C ASP A 8 7.59 -6.77 -3.52
N ILE A 9 7.80 -5.51 -3.15
CA ILE A 9 8.81 -4.65 -3.76
C ILE A 9 9.92 -4.45 -2.76
N LYS A 10 11.09 -5.04 -3.03
CA LYS A 10 12.25 -4.88 -2.15
C LYS A 10 12.77 -3.46 -2.21
N ASN A 11 12.97 -2.88 -1.06
CA ASN A 11 13.56 -1.57 -0.90
C ASN A 11 14.20 -1.46 0.47
N ALA A 12 15.15 -0.54 0.62
CA ALA A 12 15.73 -0.28 1.92
C ALA A 12 14.68 0.26 2.88
N GLU A 13 14.79 -0.11 4.15
CA GLU A 13 13.92 0.41 5.19
C GLU A 13 14.01 1.93 5.22
N GLY A 14 12.87 2.60 5.35
CA GLY A 14 12.80 4.05 5.34
C GLY A 14 12.58 4.66 3.97
N THR A 15 12.69 3.89 2.88
CA THR A 15 12.40 4.39 1.53
C THR A 15 10.98 4.95 1.48
N LYS A 16 10.80 6.13 0.89
CA LYS A 16 9.50 6.77 0.81
C LYS A 16 8.58 6.02 -0.15
N VAL A 17 7.34 5.83 0.29
CA VAL A 17 6.26 5.27 -0.53
C VAL A 17 5.38 6.42 -0.97
N LYS A 18 5.03 6.44 -2.25
CA LYS A 18 4.21 7.50 -2.85
C LYS A 18 2.94 6.92 -3.42
N ALA A 19 1.86 7.71 -3.37
CA ALA A 19 0.59 7.29 -3.94
C ALA A 19 0.72 7.14 -5.46
N PRO A 20 0.31 6.01 -6.05
CA PRO A 20 0.42 5.81 -7.49
C PRO A 20 -0.64 6.57 -8.28
N LYS A 21 -1.73 6.95 -7.64
CA LYS A 21 -2.83 7.71 -8.23
C LYS A 21 -3.56 8.48 -7.16
N ASP A 22 -4.34 9.49 -7.60
CA ASP A 22 -5.20 10.23 -6.68
C ASP A 22 -6.16 9.28 -5.98
N GLY A 23 -6.52 9.61 -4.75
CA GLY A 23 -7.47 8.80 -4.02
C GLY A 23 -7.73 9.33 -2.63
N LYS A 24 -8.48 8.55 -1.87
CA LYS A 24 -8.80 8.87 -0.48
C LYS A 24 -8.32 7.74 0.43
N VAL A 25 -7.61 8.10 1.49
CA VAL A 25 -7.14 7.15 2.49
C VAL A 25 -8.37 6.64 3.27
N ILE A 26 -8.66 5.35 3.15
CA ILE A 26 -9.82 4.76 3.82
C ILE A 26 -9.45 3.97 5.05
N PHE A 27 -8.17 3.63 5.22
CA PHE A 27 -7.70 2.91 6.40
C PHE A 27 -6.22 3.21 6.65
N VAL A 28 -5.88 3.37 7.93
CA VAL A 28 -4.49 3.42 8.41
C VAL A 28 -4.49 2.65 9.73
N GLY A 29 -3.63 1.65 9.85
CA GLY A 29 -3.58 0.88 11.09
C GLY A 29 -2.55 -0.23 11.05
N TRP A 30 -2.75 -1.20 11.95
CA TRP A 30 -1.85 -2.33 12.10
C TRP A 30 -2.64 -3.61 12.17
N GLN A 31 -2.13 -4.63 11.49
CA GLN A 31 -2.64 -5.99 11.66
C GLN A 31 -1.47 -6.97 11.57
N LYS A 32 -1.71 -8.19 12.05
CA LYS A 32 -0.62 -9.15 12.26
C LYS A 32 0.15 -9.51 10.99
N VAL A 33 -0.54 -9.66 9.88
CA VAL A 33 0.07 -10.08 8.61
C VAL A 33 0.72 -8.91 7.90
N TYR A 34 -0.03 -7.83 7.69
CA TYR A 34 0.47 -6.66 6.96
C TYR A 34 1.37 -5.74 7.79
N GLY A 35 1.34 -5.85 9.13
CA GLY A 35 1.99 -4.86 9.98
C GLY A 35 1.30 -3.51 9.86
N ASN A 36 2.07 -2.44 9.87
CA ASN A 36 1.54 -1.11 9.59
C ASN A 36 1.12 -1.05 8.13
N PHE A 37 -0.13 -0.66 7.86
CA PHE A 37 -0.61 -0.62 6.49
C PHE A 37 -1.58 0.51 6.25
N ILE A 38 -1.70 0.88 4.98
CA ILE A 38 -2.56 1.94 4.48
C ILE A 38 -3.41 1.36 3.36
N MET A 39 -4.67 1.79 3.28
CA MET A 39 -5.53 1.48 2.14
C MET A 39 -6.03 2.78 1.53
N ILE A 40 -5.96 2.87 0.20
CA ILE A 40 -6.41 4.04 -0.55
C ILE A 40 -7.44 3.61 -1.58
N ARG A 41 -8.56 4.32 -1.62
CA ARG A 41 -9.58 4.12 -2.64
C ARG A 41 -9.40 5.13 -3.76
N HIS A 42 -9.29 4.63 -4.99
CA HIS A 42 -9.00 5.45 -6.17
C HIS A 42 -10.22 5.71 -7.06
N GLY A 43 -11.43 5.45 -6.55
CA GLY A 43 -12.63 5.49 -7.36
C GLY A 43 -12.89 4.15 -8.06
N ASN A 44 -14.03 4.01 -8.73
CA ASN A 44 -14.40 2.79 -9.47
C ASN A 44 -14.20 1.50 -8.67
N ASN A 45 -14.36 1.57 -7.33
CA ASN A 45 -14.17 0.43 -6.43
C ASN A 45 -12.76 -0.17 -6.49
N ILE A 46 -11.76 0.63 -6.83
CA ILE A 46 -10.35 0.22 -6.83
C ILE A 46 -9.71 0.65 -5.52
N ILE A 47 -9.13 -0.29 -4.80
CA ILE A 47 -8.45 -0.05 -3.53
C ILE A 47 -7.04 -0.61 -3.62
N SER A 48 -6.06 0.23 -3.27
CA SER A 48 -4.66 -0.18 -3.14
C SER A 48 -4.30 -0.32 -1.67
N THR A 49 -3.46 -1.29 -1.35
CA THR A 49 -3.03 -1.59 0.01
C THR A 49 -1.51 -1.62 0.05
N TYR A 50 -0.94 -1.00 1.08
CA TYR A 50 0.50 -0.84 1.28
C TYR A 50 0.85 -1.41 2.65
N GLY A 51 1.52 -2.56 2.68
CA GLY A 51 1.82 -3.27 3.91
C GLY A 51 3.30 -3.25 4.29
N HIS A 52 3.57 -3.71 5.50
CA HIS A 52 4.89 -3.81 6.13
C HIS A 52 5.59 -2.47 6.31
N LEU A 53 4.82 -1.38 6.42
CA LEU A 53 5.40 -0.04 6.54
C LEU A 53 6.09 0.14 7.89
N SER A 54 7.16 0.92 7.92
CA SER A 54 7.75 1.38 9.17
C SER A 54 6.96 2.58 9.72
N LYS A 55 6.34 3.35 8.82
CA LYS A 55 5.61 4.56 9.21
C LYS A 55 4.52 4.86 8.19
N ALA A 56 3.35 5.26 8.67
CA ALA A 56 2.29 5.84 7.86
C ALA A 56 2.35 7.37 8.05
N ALA A 57 2.39 8.10 6.94
CA ALA A 57 2.49 9.56 6.96
C ALA A 57 1.16 10.25 6.64
N VAL A 58 0.09 9.49 6.51
CA VAL A 58 -1.25 9.98 6.19
C VAL A 58 -2.25 9.47 7.21
N LYS A 59 -3.45 10.06 7.21
CA LYS A 59 -4.53 9.69 8.13
C LYS A 59 -5.75 9.25 7.35
N LYS A 60 -6.57 8.40 7.97
CA LYS A 60 -7.87 8.02 7.42
C LYS A 60 -8.68 9.27 7.10
N GLY A 61 -9.26 9.29 5.91
CA GLY A 61 -10.07 10.40 5.43
C GLY A 61 -9.30 11.43 4.62
N GLN A 62 -7.98 11.38 4.64
CA GLN A 62 -7.15 12.33 3.88
C GLN A 62 -7.23 12.02 2.39
N ASN A 63 -7.34 13.09 1.58
CA ASN A 63 -7.21 12.97 0.14
C ASN A 63 -5.75 13.06 -0.25
N VAL A 64 -5.32 12.21 -1.17
CA VAL A 64 -3.95 12.20 -1.68
C VAL A 64 -3.96 12.33 -3.18
N VAL A 65 -2.89 12.92 -3.72
CA VAL A 65 -2.70 13.02 -5.17
C VAL A 65 -1.56 12.11 -5.61
N GLN A 66 -1.55 11.78 -6.89
CA GLN A 66 -0.48 10.96 -7.47
C GLN A 66 0.88 11.55 -7.13
N GLY A 67 1.78 10.71 -6.64
CA GLY A 67 3.14 11.12 -6.26
C GLY A 67 3.28 11.62 -4.84
N GLU A 68 2.19 11.78 -4.11
CA GLU A 68 2.25 12.28 -2.73
C GLU A 68 2.86 11.23 -1.80
N TYR A 69 3.73 11.67 -0.89
CA TYR A 69 4.35 10.82 0.12
C TYR A 69 3.29 10.31 1.11
N ILE A 70 3.24 8.99 1.31
CA ILE A 70 2.22 8.39 2.18
C ILE A 70 2.80 7.56 3.32
N GLY A 71 4.06 7.16 3.25
CA GLY A 71 4.67 6.37 4.30
C GLY A 71 6.06 5.89 3.91
N ASN A 72 6.62 5.00 4.73
CA ASN A 72 7.98 4.51 4.53
C ASN A 72 8.02 2.99 4.56
N VAL A 73 8.85 2.41 3.70
CA VAL A 73 9.10 0.97 3.66
C VAL A 73 9.67 0.52 5.00
N GLY A 74 9.21 -0.63 5.47
CA GLY A 74 9.69 -1.26 6.67
C GLY A 74 9.64 -2.78 6.55
N SER A 75 9.62 -3.44 7.70
CA SER A 75 9.48 -4.89 7.77
C SER A 75 8.51 -5.29 8.89
N SER A 76 7.56 -4.40 9.20
CA SER A 76 6.57 -4.64 10.24
C SER A 76 5.62 -5.76 9.83
N GLY A 77 5.00 -6.39 10.82
CA GLY A 77 4.12 -7.52 10.59
C GLY A 77 4.88 -8.78 10.22
N ARG A 78 4.25 -9.64 9.43
CA ARG A 78 4.84 -10.92 9.02
C ARG A 78 5.74 -10.72 7.81
N SER A 79 6.97 -10.29 8.08
CA SER A 79 7.93 -9.99 7.02
C SER A 79 9.31 -10.55 7.38
N THR A 80 10.06 -10.99 6.37
CA THR A 80 11.42 -11.53 6.55
C THR A 80 12.49 -10.50 6.23
N GLY A 81 12.11 -9.28 5.90
CA GLY A 81 13.06 -8.21 5.61
C GLY A 81 12.34 -7.01 5.01
N PRO A 82 13.06 -5.88 4.83
CA PRO A 82 12.43 -4.67 4.32
C PRO A 82 11.90 -4.85 2.92
N HIS A 83 10.61 -4.64 2.75
CA HIS A 83 9.95 -4.64 1.45
C HIS A 83 8.58 -3.99 1.59
N LEU A 84 8.03 -3.52 0.49
CA LEU A 84 6.67 -3.02 0.42
C LEU A 84 5.78 -4.13 -0.11
N HIS A 85 4.75 -4.49 0.65
CA HIS A 85 3.69 -5.34 0.12
C HIS A 85 2.64 -4.44 -0.52
N PHE A 86 2.46 -4.57 -1.82
CA PHE A 86 1.55 -3.75 -2.60
C PHE A 86 0.50 -4.62 -3.27
N GLU A 87 -0.77 -4.37 -2.98
CA GLU A 87 -1.85 -5.10 -3.64
C GLU A 87 -2.93 -4.13 -4.10
N VAL A 88 -3.66 -4.52 -5.12
CA VAL A 88 -4.78 -3.75 -5.66
C VAL A 88 -5.98 -4.68 -5.79
N ARG A 89 -7.13 -4.20 -5.35
CA ARG A 89 -8.39 -4.92 -5.52
C ARG A 89 -9.35 -4.05 -6.30
N GLU A 90 -10.08 -4.69 -7.21
CA GLU A 90 -11.19 -4.07 -7.92
C GLU A 90 -12.46 -4.85 -7.58
N ASN A 91 -13.48 -4.17 -7.05
CA ASN A 91 -14.71 -4.81 -6.59
C ASN A 91 -14.43 -5.96 -5.61
N GLY A 92 -13.43 -5.78 -4.74
CA GLY A 92 -13.06 -6.76 -3.72
C GLY A 92 -12.17 -7.89 -4.20
N LYS A 93 -11.87 -7.98 -5.50
CA LYS A 93 -11.03 -9.04 -6.07
C LYS A 93 -9.62 -8.53 -6.34
N LEU A 94 -8.62 -9.34 -5.99
CA LEU A 94 -7.23 -9.02 -6.32
C LEU A 94 -7.06 -8.95 -7.83
N ILE A 95 -6.42 -7.89 -8.29
CA ILE A 95 -6.05 -7.72 -9.70
C ILE A 95 -4.56 -7.48 -9.78
N ASN A 96 -4.01 -7.54 -10.99
CA ASN A 96 -2.60 -7.28 -11.19
C ASN A 96 -2.29 -5.84 -10.79
N PRO A 97 -1.44 -5.61 -9.74
CA PRO A 97 -1.17 -4.26 -9.25
C PRO A 97 -0.53 -3.36 -10.30
N LEU A 98 0.14 -3.94 -11.30
CA LEU A 98 0.80 -3.15 -12.34
C LEU A 98 -0.20 -2.34 -13.18
N THR A 99 -1.47 -2.75 -13.22
CA THR A 99 -2.48 -2.00 -13.96
C THR A 99 -2.72 -0.62 -13.34
N LEU A 100 -2.53 -0.46 -12.03
CA LEU A 100 -2.69 0.83 -11.36
C LEU A 100 -1.49 1.75 -11.59
N LEU A 101 -0.34 1.18 -11.86
CA LEU A 101 0.90 1.94 -12.01
C LEU A 101 1.11 2.49 -13.43
N ASN A 102 0.27 2.11 -14.36
CA ASN A 102 0.36 2.56 -15.76
C ASN A 102 -0.42 3.84 -16.01
#